data_db08df4956a083c2a7711efdb3e5e874
#
_entry.id   db08df4956a083c2a7711efdb3e5e874
#
_cell.length_a   1.000
_cell.length_b   1.000
_cell.length_c   1.000
_cell.angle_alpha   90.00
_cell.angle_beta   90.00
_cell.angle_gamma   90.00
#
_symmetry.space_group_name_H-M   'P 1'
#
loop_
_entity.id
_entity.type
_entity.pdbx_description
1 polymer ?
#
loop_
_entity_poly.entity_id
_entity_poly.type
_entity_poly.pdbx_seq_one_letter_code
_entity_poly.pdbx_strand_id
1 'polypeptide(L)'
;TRATARPAGSGRARKTPRLIAGLIPEATGTMSGELRQALTERRDLIETRADALLDTALTENQGWTNALGTPPKDAKTAASWRRHARTVAAYLDRYGITDATPLGAPAETDAQKIDQERAAAAIRAITQTRQAPKRERRPANQVTRGLGF
;
A
#
# COMPACT_ATOMS: atom_id res chain seq x y z
N THR A 1 21.75 -32.91 -3.19
CA THR A 1 21.57 -32.38 -3.26
C THR A 1 21.55 -31.68 -3.18
N ARG A 2 21.55 -31.54 -3.03
CA ARG A 2 21.36 -30.79 -2.96
C ARG A 2 21.34 -29.82 -3.29
N ALA A 3 21.41 -29.63 -3.43
CA ALA A 3 21.30 -28.66 -3.75
C ALA A 3 20.93 -28.11 -3.98
N THR A 4 20.53 -28.15 -4.00
CA THR A 4 20.08 -27.60 -4.21
C THR A 4 19.72 -26.95 -4.20
N ALA A 5 19.54 -26.94 -4.22
CA ALA A 5 19.13 -26.23 -4.20
C ALA A 5 18.73 -25.69 -3.92
N ARG A 6 18.58 -25.76 -3.66
CA ARG A 6 18.14 -25.07 -3.41
C ARG A 6 18.27 -24.16 -3.53
N PRO A 7 18.21 -24.18 -3.37
CA PRO A 7 18.33 -23.11 -3.29
C PRO A 7 18.42 -22.17 -3.89
N ALA A 8 18.96 -22.08 -4.22
CA ALA A 8 18.99 -20.83 -4.89
C ALA A 8 17.66 -20.51 -5.32
N GLY A 9 17.04 -21.44 -5.74
CA GLY A 9 15.69 -21.20 -6.05
C GLY A 9 14.94 -20.57 -4.91
N SER A 10 15.41 -20.76 -3.73
CA SER A 10 14.69 -20.24 -2.61
C SER A 10 14.60 -18.72 -2.65
N GLY A 11 15.56 -18.03 -3.23
CA GLY A 11 15.44 -16.60 -3.35
C GLY A 11 14.18 -16.21 -4.08
N ARG A 12 13.90 -16.90 -5.15
CA ARG A 12 12.71 -16.62 -5.92
C ARG A 12 11.46 -17.00 -5.17
N ALA A 13 11.54 -18.07 -4.44
CA ALA A 13 10.38 -18.53 -3.71
C ALA A 13 9.93 -17.51 -2.68
N ARG A 14 10.85 -16.68 -2.23
CA ARG A 14 10.51 -15.70 -1.21
C ARG A 14 9.89 -14.43 -1.77
N LYS A 15 9.85 -14.29 -3.07
CA LYS A 15 9.23 -13.11 -3.62
C LYS A 15 7.78 -13.01 -3.19
N THR A 16 7.42 -11.86 -2.70
CA THR A 16 6.06 -11.61 -2.30
C THR A 16 5.19 -11.48 -3.54
N PRO A 17 4.04 -12.12 -3.58
CA PRO A 17 3.14 -11.93 -4.70
C PRO A 17 2.74 -10.46 -4.81
N ARG A 18 2.59 -10.02 -6.03
CA ARG A 18 2.13 -8.68 -6.27
C ARG A 18 0.68 -8.56 -5.84
N LEU A 19 0.34 -7.46 -5.21
CA LEU A 19 -1.01 -7.24 -4.70
C LEU A 19 -1.73 -6.19 -5.53
N ILE A 20 -2.94 -6.52 -5.96
CA ILE A 20 -3.79 -5.59 -6.67
C ILE A 20 -4.39 -4.64 -5.66
N ALA A 21 -4.20 -3.34 -5.88
CA ALA A 21 -4.64 -2.31 -4.94
C ALA A 21 -4.17 -2.59 -3.51
N GLY A 22 -3.04 -3.29 -3.39
CA GLY A 22 -2.46 -3.56 -2.08
C GLY A 22 -3.17 -4.62 -1.26
N LEU A 23 -4.18 -5.27 -1.80
CA LEU A 23 -4.99 -6.22 -1.05
C LEU A 23 -5.09 -7.59 -1.67
N ILE A 24 -5.27 -7.68 -2.97
CA ILE A 24 -5.62 -8.94 -3.62
C ILE A 24 -4.41 -9.54 -4.30
N PRO A 25 -3.99 -10.74 -3.90
CA PRO A 25 -2.85 -11.37 -4.58
C PRO A 25 -3.12 -11.58 -6.05
N GLU A 26 -2.14 -11.23 -6.87
CA GLU A 26 -2.23 -11.43 -8.29
C GLU A 26 -2.00 -12.90 -8.61
N ALA A 27 -2.79 -13.44 -9.54
CA ALA A 27 -2.64 -14.84 -9.92
C ALA A 27 -1.27 -15.05 -10.57
N THR A 28 -0.65 -16.17 -10.24
CA THR A 28 0.65 -16.51 -10.77
C THR A 28 0.60 -17.90 -11.36
N GLY A 29 1.69 -18.29 -12.01
CA GLY A 29 1.79 -19.63 -12.58
C GLY A 29 1.50 -19.62 -14.06
N THR A 30 1.52 -20.83 -14.61
CA THR A 30 1.29 -21.00 -16.04
C THR A 30 -0.19 -20.87 -16.37
N MET A 31 -0.51 -20.10 -17.36
CA MET A 31 -1.90 -19.91 -17.76
C MET A 31 -1.96 -19.53 -19.23
N SER A 32 -3.12 -19.73 -19.83
CA SER A 32 -3.32 -19.39 -21.22
C SER A 32 -3.21 -17.88 -21.43
N GLY A 33 -2.96 -17.48 -22.67
CA GLY A 33 -2.91 -16.07 -23.00
C GLY A 33 -4.22 -15.37 -22.73
N GLU A 34 -5.33 -16.05 -23.03
CA GLU A 34 -6.64 -15.46 -22.79
C GLU A 34 -6.89 -15.23 -21.32
N LEU A 35 -6.55 -16.19 -20.49
CA LEU A 35 -6.74 -16.02 -19.06
C LEU A 35 -5.86 -14.91 -18.52
N ARG A 36 -4.61 -14.86 -18.98
CA ARG A 36 -3.70 -13.81 -18.53
C ARG A 36 -4.23 -12.44 -18.89
N GLN A 37 -4.77 -12.31 -20.09
CA GLN A 37 -5.34 -11.03 -20.51
C GLN A 37 -6.54 -10.65 -19.67
N ALA A 38 -7.42 -11.62 -19.41
CA ALA A 38 -8.61 -11.35 -18.60
C ALA A 38 -8.23 -10.91 -17.20
N LEU A 39 -7.20 -11.55 -16.61
CA LEU A 39 -6.76 -11.19 -15.27
C LEU A 39 -6.12 -9.81 -15.25
N THR A 40 -5.38 -9.47 -16.32
CA THR A 40 -4.80 -8.15 -16.43
C THR A 40 -5.87 -7.07 -16.49
N GLU A 41 -6.89 -7.31 -17.29
CA GLU A 41 -8.00 -6.36 -17.40
C GLU A 41 -8.72 -6.19 -16.08
N ARG A 42 -8.91 -7.29 -15.37
CA ARG A 42 -9.55 -7.22 -14.08
C ARG A 42 -8.70 -6.43 -13.09
N ARG A 43 -7.39 -6.69 -13.09
CA ARG A 43 -6.50 -5.93 -12.23
C ARG A 43 -6.59 -4.44 -12.50
N ASP A 44 -6.57 -4.07 -13.78
CA ASP A 44 -6.61 -2.67 -14.14
C ASP A 44 -7.92 -2.01 -13.70
N LEU A 45 -9.03 -2.74 -13.79
CA LEU A 45 -10.30 -2.22 -13.32
C LEU A 45 -10.32 -1.99 -11.83
N ILE A 46 -9.75 -2.92 -11.07
CA ILE A 46 -9.69 -2.79 -9.62
C ILE A 46 -8.83 -1.60 -9.23
N GLU A 47 -7.67 -1.45 -9.87
CA GLU A 47 -6.79 -0.33 -9.57
C GLU A 47 -7.43 1.00 -9.94
N THR A 48 -8.08 1.04 -11.09
CA THR A 48 -8.76 2.26 -11.52
C THR A 48 -9.88 2.65 -10.56
N ARG A 49 -10.62 1.65 -10.10
CA ARG A 49 -11.70 1.93 -9.15
C ARG A 49 -11.14 2.47 -7.84
N ALA A 50 -10.07 1.87 -7.33
CA ALA A 50 -9.47 2.35 -6.09
C ALA A 50 -8.98 3.78 -6.23
N ASP A 51 -8.39 4.11 -7.38
CA ASP A 51 -7.95 5.47 -7.65
C ASP A 51 -9.12 6.44 -7.65
N ALA A 52 -10.21 6.07 -8.32
CA ALA A 52 -11.38 6.93 -8.42
C ALA A 52 -12.01 7.15 -7.05
N LEU A 53 -12.07 6.10 -6.24
CA LEU A 53 -12.62 6.21 -4.90
C LEU A 53 -11.77 7.13 -4.03
N LEU A 54 -10.46 7.03 -4.17
CA LEU A 54 -9.56 7.91 -3.43
C LEU A 54 -9.75 9.36 -3.84
N ASP A 55 -9.81 9.62 -5.15
CA ASP A 55 -10.01 10.98 -5.64
C ASP A 55 -11.31 11.58 -5.13
N THR A 56 -12.36 10.78 -5.15
CA THR A 56 -13.66 11.25 -4.65
C THR A 56 -13.58 11.56 -3.16
N ALA A 57 -12.94 10.68 -2.41
CA ALA A 57 -12.83 10.87 -0.96
C ALA A 57 -12.05 12.13 -0.62
N LEU A 58 -10.98 12.39 -1.34
CA LEU A 58 -10.18 13.57 -1.10
C LEU A 58 -10.95 14.85 -1.47
N THR A 59 -11.65 14.80 -2.59
CA THR A 59 -12.44 15.94 -3.04
C THR A 59 -13.56 16.26 -2.06
N GLU A 60 -14.19 15.22 -1.51
CA GLU A 60 -15.31 15.40 -0.61
C GLU A 60 -14.90 15.49 0.84
N ASN A 61 -13.61 15.39 1.13
CA ASN A 61 -13.11 15.43 2.50
C ASN A 61 -13.77 14.38 3.38
N GLN A 62 -13.88 13.17 2.88
CA GLN A 62 -14.45 12.08 3.67
C GLN A 62 -13.61 11.86 4.92
N GLY A 63 -14.29 11.54 6.04
CA GLY A 63 -13.64 11.53 7.34
C GLY A 63 -12.38 10.67 7.40
N TRP A 64 -12.39 9.52 6.76
CA TRP A 64 -11.25 8.62 6.86
C TRP A 64 -9.98 9.19 6.22
N THR A 65 -10.12 10.15 5.32
CA THR A 65 -8.93 10.74 4.69
C THR A 65 -8.11 11.57 5.66
N ASN A 66 -8.69 11.94 6.81
CA ASN A 66 -7.94 12.68 7.81
C ASN A 66 -6.74 11.89 8.31
N ALA A 67 -6.86 10.56 8.37
CA ALA A 67 -5.76 9.72 8.80
C ALA A 67 -4.62 9.72 7.80
N LEU A 68 -4.89 10.06 6.56
CA LEU A 68 -3.87 10.08 5.51
C LEU A 68 -3.07 11.37 5.49
N GLY A 69 -3.65 12.45 5.99
CA GLY A 69 -2.98 13.74 5.95
C GLY A 69 -2.95 14.32 4.56
N THR A 70 -2.17 15.37 4.41
CA THR A 70 -2.04 16.05 3.13
C THR A 70 -1.08 15.30 2.21
N PRO A 71 -1.43 15.16 0.93
CA PRO A 71 -0.51 14.50 0.00
C PRO A 71 0.82 15.23 -0.08
N PRO A 72 1.93 14.49 -0.16
CA PRO A 72 3.24 15.12 -0.29
C PRO A 72 3.37 15.85 -1.63
N LYS A 73 4.24 16.84 -1.68
CA LYS A 73 4.47 17.58 -2.91
C LYS A 73 5.52 16.95 -3.80
N ASP A 74 6.45 16.24 -3.20
CA ASP A 74 7.49 15.57 -3.95
C ASP A 74 6.88 14.42 -4.77
N ALA A 75 7.20 14.36 -6.05
CA ALA A 75 6.56 13.40 -6.95
C ALA A 75 6.74 11.96 -6.50
N LYS A 76 7.95 11.60 -6.09
CA LYS A 76 8.23 10.23 -5.69
C LYS A 76 7.49 9.87 -4.42
N THR A 77 7.53 10.75 -3.44
CA THR A 77 6.84 10.52 -2.17
C THR A 77 5.33 10.53 -2.37
N ALA A 78 4.85 11.39 -3.26
CA ALA A 78 3.42 11.44 -3.55
C ALA A 78 2.93 10.14 -4.18
N ALA A 79 3.75 9.54 -5.06
CA ALA A 79 3.36 8.29 -5.68
C ALA A 79 3.25 7.18 -4.64
N SER A 80 4.18 7.13 -3.70
CA SER A 80 4.15 6.14 -2.64
C SER A 80 2.95 6.38 -1.72
N TRP A 81 2.72 7.64 -1.36
CA TRP A 81 1.57 8.02 -0.55
C TRP A 81 0.28 7.57 -1.22
N ARG A 82 0.16 7.82 -2.51
CA ARG A 82 -1.06 7.49 -3.22
C ARG A 82 -1.27 5.98 -3.28
N ARG A 83 -0.21 5.22 -3.46
CA ARG A 83 -0.31 3.77 -3.48
C ARG A 83 -0.88 3.25 -2.16
N HIS A 84 -0.40 3.77 -1.05
CA HIS A 84 -0.91 3.35 0.24
C HIS A 84 -2.33 3.84 0.48
N ALA A 85 -2.64 5.06 0.05
CA ALA A 85 -3.97 5.59 0.20
C ALA A 85 -5.00 4.78 -0.60
N ARG A 86 -4.60 4.30 -1.78
CA ARG A 86 -5.49 3.46 -2.58
C ARG A 86 -5.79 2.14 -1.87
N THR A 87 -4.81 1.61 -1.15
CA THR A 87 -5.03 0.37 -0.40
C THR A 87 -6.13 0.57 0.64
N VAL A 88 -6.10 1.70 1.34
CA VAL A 88 -7.14 2.00 2.32
C VAL A 88 -8.49 2.17 1.63
N ALA A 89 -8.52 2.90 0.52
CA ALA A 89 -9.77 3.10 -0.21
C ALA A 89 -10.36 1.76 -0.66
N ALA A 90 -9.50 0.87 -1.16
CA ALA A 90 -9.95 -0.44 -1.62
C ALA A 90 -10.50 -1.28 -0.47
N TYR A 91 -9.87 -1.20 0.69
CA TYR A 91 -10.35 -1.93 1.85
C TYR A 91 -11.74 -1.46 2.25
N LEU A 92 -11.93 -0.15 2.35
CA LEU A 92 -13.22 0.40 2.76
C LEU A 92 -14.31 0.06 1.76
N ASP A 93 -13.97 0.10 0.47
CA ASP A 93 -14.94 -0.24 -0.57
C ASP A 93 -15.30 -1.72 -0.51
N ARG A 94 -14.31 -2.59 -0.34
CA ARG A 94 -14.54 -4.02 -0.36
C ARG A 94 -15.47 -4.46 0.75
N TYR A 95 -15.35 -3.85 1.91
CA TYR A 95 -16.13 -4.25 3.08
C TYR A 95 -17.25 -3.27 3.41
N GLY A 96 -17.51 -2.33 2.52
CA GLY A 96 -18.64 -1.41 2.68
C GLY A 96 -18.57 -0.53 3.91
N ILE A 97 -17.38 -0.13 4.29
CA ILE A 97 -17.17 0.68 5.49
C ILE A 97 -17.31 2.15 5.15
N THR A 98 -18.19 2.84 5.86
CA THR A 98 -18.43 4.26 5.62
C THR A 98 -18.12 5.13 6.83
N ASP A 99 -17.62 4.53 7.90
CA ASP A 99 -17.31 5.28 9.12
C ASP A 99 -16.18 6.28 8.90
N ALA A 100 -16.23 7.36 9.68
CA ALA A 100 -15.15 8.32 9.68
C ALA A 100 -13.89 7.73 10.32
N THR A 101 -14.06 6.78 11.21
CA THR A 101 -12.95 6.08 11.83
C THR A 101 -12.21 5.25 10.79
N PRO A 102 -10.90 5.39 10.70
CA PRO A 102 -10.17 4.58 9.74
C PRO A 102 -10.42 3.10 9.97
N LEU A 103 -10.73 2.39 8.90
CA LEU A 103 -10.90 0.95 8.89
C LEU A 103 -12.13 0.43 9.63
N GLY A 104 -12.92 1.30 10.23
CA GLY A 104 -14.20 0.91 10.82
C GLY A 104 -14.09 -0.11 11.94
N ALA A 105 -15.08 -0.98 12.03
CA ALA A 105 -15.18 -1.95 13.10
C ALA A 105 -14.13 -3.05 12.96
N PRO A 106 -13.86 -3.79 14.03
CA PRO A 106 -12.94 -4.92 13.95
C PRO A 106 -13.38 -5.94 12.91
N ALA A 107 -12.39 -6.57 12.28
CA ALA A 107 -12.67 -7.56 11.25
C ALA A 107 -13.38 -8.77 11.82
N GLU A 108 -14.31 -9.33 11.03
CA GLU A 108 -15.10 -10.46 11.48
C GLU A 108 -14.64 -11.80 10.93
N THR A 109 -13.93 -11.78 9.80
CA THR A 109 -13.45 -13.01 9.20
C THR A 109 -11.93 -12.97 9.10
N ASP A 110 -11.32 -14.16 8.91
CA ASP A 110 -9.88 -14.21 8.75
C ASP A 110 -9.43 -13.46 7.51
N ALA A 111 -10.18 -13.57 6.43
CA ALA A 111 -9.84 -12.86 5.21
C ALA A 111 -9.88 -11.36 5.44
N GLN A 112 -10.89 -10.88 6.15
CA GLN A 112 -10.98 -9.46 6.43
C GLN A 112 -9.87 -9.00 7.36
N LYS A 113 -9.47 -9.84 8.31
CA LYS A 113 -8.35 -9.50 9.19
C LYS A 113 -7.07 -9.26 8.40
N ILE A 114 -6.81 -10.12 7.42
CA ILE A 114 -5.62 -9.95 6.60
C ILE A 114 -5.68 -8.65 5.83
N ASP A 115 -6.82 -8.37 5.21
CA ASP A 115 -6.98 -7.13 4.46
C ASP A 115 -6.91 -5.91 5.37
N GLN A 116 -7.51 -6.01 6.56
CA GLN A 116 -7.48 -4.90 7.49
C GLN A 116 -6.06 -4.60 7.94
N GLU A 117 -5.25 -5.64 8.15
CA GLU A 117 -3.87 -5.44 8.53
C GLU A 117 -3.07 -4.77 7.43
N ARG A 118 -3.37 -5.14 6.18
CA ARG A 118 -2.69 -4.49 5.06
C ARG A 118 -3.06 -3.03 4.96
N ALA A 119 -4.33 -2.71 5.18
CA ALA A 119 -4.77 -1.33 5.17
C ALA A 119 -4.17 -0.55 6.34
N ALA A 120 -4.11 -1.18 7.51
CA ALA A 120 -3.50 -0.54 8.67
C ALA A 120 -2.01 -0.28 8.44
N ALA A 121 -1.33 -1.23 7.80
CA ALA A 121 0.07 -1.05 7.48
C ALA A 121 0.27 0.10 6.50
N ALA A 122 -0.68 0.26 5.57
CA ALA A 122 -0.61 1.37 4.62
C ALA A 122 -0.72 2.71 5.34
N ILE A 123 -1.61 2.80 6.32
CA ILE A 123 -1.75 4.02 7.11
C ILE A 123 -0.47 4.30 7.88
N ARG A 124 0.12 3.26 8.48
CA ARG A 124 1.37 3.44 9.21
C ARG A 124 2.49 3.91 8.29
N ALA A 125 2.55 3.35 7.08
CA ALA A 125 3.57 3.76 6.13
C ALA A 125 3.42 5.23 5.76
N ILE A 126 2.19 5.69 5.59
CA ILE A 126 1.93 7.09 5.29
C ILE A 126 2.39 7.97 6.45
N THR A 127 2.07 7.58 7.67
CA THR A 127 2.46 8.35 8.84
C THR A 127 3.98 8.42 8.97
N GLN A 128 4.66 7.31 8.75
CA GLN A 128 6.11 7.28 8.84
C GLN A 128 6.75 8.15 7.77
N THR A 129 6.20 8.14 6.57
CA THR A 129 6.73 8.96 5.50
C THR A 129 6.68 10.43 5.83
N ARG A 130 5.61 10.86 6.48
CA ARG A 130 5.50 12.27 6.84
C ARG A 130 6.54 12.73 7.83
N GLN A 131 7.08 11.81 8.62
CA GLN A 131 8.05 12.16 9.64
C GLN A 131 9.49 11.95 9.22
N ALA A 132 9.71 11.07 8.25
CA ALA A 132 11.06 10.65 7.90
C ALA A 132 11.98 11.78 7.42
N PRO A 133 11.53 12.71 6.57
CA PRO A 133 12.46 13.72 6.03
C PRO A 133 13.13 14.55 7.09
N LYS A 134 12.45 14.85 8.15
CA LYS A 134 13.05 15.68 9.19
C LYS A 134 14.23 14.99 9.85
N ARG A 135 14.09 13.72 10.15
CA ARG A 135 15.15 13.01 10.79
C ARG A 135 16.39 12.92 9.93
N GLU A 136 16.19 12.74 8.66
CA GLU A 136 17.34 12.61 7.77
C GLU A 136 18.15 13.88 7.70
N ARG A 137 17.48 15.00 7.65
CA ARG A 137 18.22 16.24 7.55
C ARG A 137 18.92 16.61 8.82
N ARG A 138 18.33 16.29 9.93
CA ARG A 138 18.93 16.67 11.19
C ARG A 138 20.26 16.01 11.46
N PRO A 139 20.39 14.70 11.23
CA PRO A 139 21.70 14.08 11.46
C PRO A 139 22.81 14.71 10.65
N ALA A 140 22.51 15.04 9.40
CA ALA A 140 23.52 15.67 8.57
C ALA A 140 23.95 17.00 9.17
N ASN A 141 23.00 17.78 9.63
CA ASN A 141 23.33 19.06 10.22
C ASN A 141 24.17 18.92 11.45
N GLN A 142 23.85 17.96 12.26
CA GLN A 142 24.59 17.77 13.48
C GLN A 142 26.03 17.40 13.23
N VAL A 143 26.23 16.54 12.25
CA VAL A 143 27.58 16.16 11.90
C VAL A 143 28.39 17.38 11.51
N THR A 144 27.80 18.22 10.70
CA THR A 144 28.47 19.40 10.26
C THR A 144 28.87 20.28 11.43
N ARG A 145 27.95 20.51 12.32
CA ARG A 145 28.26 21.36 13.46
C ARG A 145 29.29 20.74 14.35
N GLY A 146 29.18 19.45 14.55
CA GLY A 146 30.14 18.78 15.40
C GLY A 146 31.55 19.01 14.96
N LEU A 147 31.74 19.09 13.70
CA LEU A 147 33.06 19.33 13.16
C LEU A 147 33.44 20.78 13.17
N GLY A 148 32.48 21.65 13.31
CA GLY A 148 32.75 23.06 13.23
C GLY A 148 33.63 23.61 14.30
N PHE A 149 33.85 22.88 15.33
CA PHE A 149 34.77 23.39 16.34
C PHE A 149 35.97 22.48 16.49
#